data_74e899927f3a939eadecfff682045988
#
_entry.id   74e899927f3a939eadecfff682045988
#
_cell.length_a   1.000
_cell.length_b   1.000
_cell.length_c   1.000
_cell.angle_alpha   90.00
_cell.angle_beta   90.00
_cell.angle_gamma   90.00
#
_symmetry.space_group_name_H-M   'P 1'
#
loop_
_entity.id
_entity.type
_entity.pdbx_description
1 polymer ?
#
loop_
_entity_poly.entity_id
_entity_poly.type
_entity_poly.pdbx_seq_one_letter_code
_entity_poly.pdbx_strand_id
1 'polypeptide(L)'
;MSSADGIRFTPWPHAELPGWSLPALEAAKCVAKQGDELFERVHRGLYEAFFTHSRNIADPEAVAAIVAAAGADMERFAADFEAGIGREAVIGGYEAAVSEYGVRSIPTVIVADTGRALVGLADYAVYRAAAEEALA
;
A
#
# COMPACT_ATOMS: atom_id res chain seq x y z
N MET A 1 17.34 9.66 -5.09
CA MET A 1 16.05 9.10 -5.50
C MET A 1 14.84 9.97 -5.14
N SER A 2 14.83 10.90 -4.31
CA SER A 2 13.60 11.57 -3.85
C SER A 2 13.40 13.01 -4.31
N SER A 3 14.46 13.76 -4.52
CA SER A 3 14.34 15.19 -4.84
C SER A 3 13.81 15.45 -6.26
N ALA A 4 14.04 14.53 -7.19
CA ALA A 4 13.55 14.66 -8.56
C ALA A 4 12.04 14.39 -8.69
N ASP A 5 11.49 13.58 -7.78
CA ASP A 5 10.08 13.15 -7.81
C ASP A 5 9.20 13.92 -6.82
N GLY A 6 9.76 14.92 -6.11
CA GLY A 6 9.04 15.70 -5.11
C GLY A 6 8.71 14.94 -3.83
N ILE A 7 9.22 13.69 -3.67
CA ILE A 7 9.00 12.88 -2.49
C ILE A 7 10.10 13.18 -1.46
N ARG A 8 9.69 13.41 -0.22
CA ARG A 8 10.59 13.71 0.89
C ARG A 8 10.80 12.47 1.76
N PHE A 9 12.01 11.92 1.71
CA PHE A 9 12.43 10.87 2.63
C PHE A 9 13.16 11.46 3.83
N THR A 10 12.76 11.05 5.02
CA THR A 10 13.44 11.40 6.28
C THR A 10 14.13 10.15 6.81
N PRO A 11 15.42 10.21 7.16
CA PRO A 11 16.09 9.08 7.80
C PRO A 11 15.34 8.69 9.09
N TRP A 12 15.19 7.39 9.30
CA TRP A 12 14.46 6.88 10.46
C TRP A 12 15.20 7.21 11.76
N PRO A 13 14.61 8.02 12.66
CA PRO A 13 15.33 8.54 13.82
C PRO A 13 15.21 7.66 15.07
N HIS A 14 14.36 6.63 15.03
CA HIS A 14 14.06 5.78 16.18
C HIS A 14 14.98 4.55 16.22
N ALA A 15 15.22 4.01 17.42
CA ALA A 15 16.06 2.84 17.60
C ALA A 15 15.47 1.56 16.98
N GLU A 16 14.14 1.47 16.94
CA GLU A 16 13.43 0.30 16.41
C GLU A 16 12.65 0.69 15.15
N LEU A 17 12.75 -0.14 14.12
CA LEU A 17 11.90 -0.08 12.93
C LEU A 17 10.54 -0.74 13.21
N PRO A 18 9.48 -0.37 12.49
CA PRO A 18 8.23 -1.11 12.53
C PRO A 18 8.45 -2.60 12.26
N GLY A 19 7.92 -3.46 13.12
CA GLY A 19 8.12 -4.91 13.01
C GLY A 19 7.42 -5.52 11.79
N TRP A 20 6.34 -4.89 11.32
CA TRP A 20 5.55 -5.33 10.17
C TRP A 20 4.67 -4.19 9.61
N SER A 21 4.11 -4.40 8.42
CA SER A 21 3.20 -3.45 7.77
C SER A 21 1.73 -3.91 7.79
N LEU A 22 1.42 -5.02 8.46
CA LEU A 22 0.09 -5.62 8.41
C LEU A 22 -1.04 -4.67 8.85
N PRO A 23 -0.94 -3.90 9.96
CA PRO A 23 -1.99 -2.96 10.33
C PRO A 23 -2.28 -1.91 9.25
N ALA A 24 -1.26 -1.40 8.57
CA ALA A 24 -1.42 -0.46 7.48
C ALA A 24 -2.11 -1.09 6.26
N LEU A 25 -1.75 -2.33 5.92
CA LEU A 25 -2.36 -3.07 4.82
C LEU A 25 -3.83 -3.41 5.12
N GLU A 26 -4.14 -3.85 6.34
CA GLU A 26 -5.50 -4.13 6.78
C GLU A 26 -6.37 -2.87 6.73
N ALA A 27 -5.85 -1.74 7.24
CA ALA A 27 -6.55 -0.47 7.20
C ALA A 27 -6.84 -0.02 5.77
N ALA A 28 -5.87 -0.13 4.86
CA ALA A 28 -6.06 0.18 3.45
C ALA A 28 -7.19 -0.65 2.82
N LYS A 29 -7.27 -1.95 3.14
CA LYS A 29 -8.35 -2.82 2.68
C LYS A 29 -9.73 -2.47 3.27
N CYS A 30 -9.78 -2.06 4.55
CA CYS A 30 -11.02 -1.60 5.17
C CYS A 30 -11.52 -0.31 4.53
N VAL A 31 -10.65 0.68 4.32
CA VAL A 31 -11.06 1.97 3.73
C VAL A 31 -11.41 1.86 2.25
N ALA A 32 -10.84 0.91 1.51
CA ALA A 32 -11.21 0.63 0.12
C ALA A 32 -12.71 0.30 -0.02
N LYS A 33 -13.33 -0.26 1.02
CA LYS A 33 -14.79 -0.54 1.06
C LYS A 33 -15.63 0.71 1.26
N GLN A 34 -15.01 1.85 1.62
CA GLN A 34 -15.67 3.13 1.79
C GLN A 34 -15.55 4.04 0.54
N GLY A 35 -14.73 3.65 -0.44
CA GLY A 35 -14.59 4.30 -1.73
C GLY A 35 -13.14 4.53 -2.15
N ASP A 36 -12.96 4.63 -3.47
CA ASP A 36 -11.64 4.72 -4.10
C ASP A 36 -10.88 6.01 -3.74
N GLU A 37 -11.58 7.15 -3.68
CA GLU A 37 -10.97 8.42 -3.31
C GLU A 37 -10.45 8.43 -1.87
N LEU A 38 -11.18 7.79 -0.96
CA LEU A 38 -10.76 7.65 0.43
C LEU A 38 -9.55 6.70 0.52
N PHE A 39 -9.62 5.57 -0.19
CA PHE A 39 -8.50 4.65 -0.29
C PHE A 39 -7.23 5.37 -0.75
N GLU A 40 -7.29 6.15 -1.81
CA GLU A 40 -6.15 6.89 -2.35
C GLU A 40 -5.55 7.87 -1.32
N ARG A 41 -6.41 8.62 -0.59
CA ARG A 41 -5.95 9.53 0.46
C ARG A 41 -5.26 8.78 1.61
N VAL A 42 -5.83 7.69 2.07
CA VAL A 42 -5.24 6.87 3.15
C VAL A 42 -3.95 6.21 2.68
N HIS A 43 -3.94 5.66 1.48
CA HIS A 43 -2.76 5.02 0.88
C HIS A 43 -1.57 5.99 0.85
N ARG A 44 -1.75 7.18 0.30
CA ARG A 44 -0.72 8.23 0.29
C ARG A 44 -0.33 8.67 1.70
N GLY A 45 -1.30 8.83 2.58
CA GLY A 45 -1.08 9.22 3.97
C GLY A 45 -0.22 8.22 4.75
N LEU A 46 -0.38 6.91 4.50
CA LEU A 46 0.44 5.86 5.10
C LEU A 46 1.90 5.93 4.62
N TYR A 47 2.13 6.13 3.31
CA TYR A 47 3.48 6.32 2.76
C TYR A 47 4.14 7.57 3.32
N GLU A 48 3.43 8.69 3.35
CA GLU A 48 3.95 9.95 3.88
C GLU A 48 4.26 9.85 5.38
N ALA A 49 3.38 9.22 6.16
CA ALA A 49 3.57 8.98 7.57
C ALA A 49 4.85 8.19 7.85
N PHE A 50 5.10 7.13 7.09
CA PHE A 50 6.28 6.29 7.29
C PHE A 50 7.54 6.94 6.74
N PHE A 51 7.56 7.32 5.45
CA PHE A 51 8.79 7.76 4.79
C PHE A 51 9.17 9.21 5.08
N THR A 52 8.20 10.09 5.31
CA THR A 52 8.45 11.52 5.55
C THR A 52 8.44 11.87 7.02
N HIS A 53 7.49 11.32 7.77
CA HIS A 53 7.26 11.69 9.17
C HIS A 53 7.74 10.65 10.18
N SER A 54 8.35 9.56 9.73
CA SER A 54 8.90 8.49 10.57
C SER A 54 7.90 7.98 11.63
N ARG A 55 6.63 7.84 11.24
CA ARG A 55 5.58 7.30 12.12
C ARG A 55 5.55 5.77 12.03
N ASN A 56 5.31 5.13 13.17
CA ASN A 56 5.22 3.69 13.25
C ASN A 56 3.88 3.19 12.70
N ILE A 57 3.85 2.72 11.46
CA ILE A 57 2.66 2.14 10.81
C ILE A 57 2.38 0.68 11.23
N ALA A 58 3.19 0.09 12.11
CA ALA A 58 2.88 -1.17 12.78
C ALA A 58 1.95 -0.96 14.00
N ASP A 59 1.80 0.28 14.46
CA ASP A 59 0.92 0.66 15.54
C ASP A 59 -0.50 0.93 15.02
N PRO A 60 -1.50 0.12 15.42
CA PRO A 60 -2.89 0.32 14.99
C PRO A 60 -3.46 1.70 15.35
N GLU A 61 -3.05 2.29 16.48
CA GLU A 61 -3.52 3.63 16.88
C GLU A 61 -2.97 4.70 15.92
N ALA A 62 -1.70 4.62 15.55
CA ALA A 62 -1.10 5.52 14.57
C ALA A 62 -1.78 5.40 13.21
N VAL A 63 -2.08 4.18 12.78
CA VAL A 63 -2.80 3.90 11.53
C VAL A 63 -4.23 4.44 11.59
N ALA A 64 -4.97 4.22 12.67
CA ALA A 64 -6.32 4.75 12.85
C ALA A 64 -6.36 6.29 12.81
N ALA A 65 -5.35 6.96 13.37
CA ALA A 65 -5.23 8.42 13.28
C ALA A 65 -5.04 8.92 11.84
N ILE A 66 -4.29 8.19 11.01
CA ILE A 66 -4.11 8.50 9.58
C ILE A 66 -5.42 8.32 8.82
N VAL A 67 -6.15 7.24 9.09
CA VAL A 67 -7.46 6.95 8.50
C VAL A 67 -8.49 8.04 8.86
N ALA A 68 -8.53 8.45 10.12
CA ALA A 68 -9.41 9.53 10.60
C ALA A 68 -9.09 10.86 9.92
N ALA A 69 -7.80 11.22 9.80
CA ALA A 69 -7.36 12.44 9.15
C ALA A 69 -7.73 12.49 7.66
N ALA A 70 -7.85 11.34 7.01
CA ALA A 70 -8.31 11.22 5.62
C ALA A 70 -9.83 11.39 5.45
N GLY A 71 -10.60 11.45 6.54
CA GLY A 71 -12.06 11.67 6.53
C GLY A 71 -12.88 10.38 6.39
N ALA A 72 -12.38 9.25 6.86
CA ALA A 72 -13.11 7.99 6.88
C ALA A 72 -14.28 8.00 7.87
N ASP A 73 -15.30 7.19 7.58
CA ASP A 73 -16.27 6.76 8.57
C ASP A 73 -15.57 5.85 9.60
N MET A 74 -15.27 6.40 10.75
CA MET A 74 -14.47 5.70 11.77
C MET A 74 -15.25 4.62 12.52
N GLU A 75 -16.57 4.72 12.62
CA GLU A 75 -17.41 3.67 13.20
C GLU A 75 -17.36 2.43 12.33
N ARG A 76 -17.57 2.59 11.03
CA ARG A 76 -17.46 1.53 10.03
C ARG A 76 -16.04 0.97 9.95
N PHE A 77 -15.03 1.86 9.95
CA PHE A 77 -13.63 1.44 9.93
C PHE A 77 -13.29 0.56 11.14
N ALA A 78 -13.64 0.98 12.34
CA ALA A 78 -13.36 0.22 13.56
C ALA A 78 -14.04 -1.16 13.54
N ALA A 79 -15.31 -1.22 13.13
CA ALA A 79 -16.05 -2.47 13.01
C ALA A 79 -15.41 -3.43 11.99
N ASP A 80 -15.06 -2.95 10.80
CA ASP A 80 -14.42 -3.75 9.75
C ASP A 80 -13.01 -4.22 10.15
N PHE A 81 -12.25 -3.35 10.83
CA PHE A 81 -10.89 -3.66 11.28
C PHE A 81 -10.91 -4.71 12.41
N GLU A 82 -11.78 -4.55 13.41
CA GLU A 82 -11.95 -5.48 14.53
C GLU A 82 -12.47 -6.84 14.06
N ALA A 83 -13.38 -6.86 13.09
CA ALA A 83 -13.88 -8.08 12.47
C ALA A 83 -12.85 -8.82 11.60
N GLY A 84 -11.67 -8.25 11.34
CA GLY A 84 -10.61 -8.86 10.55
C GLY A 84 -10.86 -8.87 9.04
N ILE A 85 -11.83 -8.11 8.56
CA ILE A 85 -12.18 -8.03 7.12
C ILE A 85 -10.98 -7.57 6.29
N GLY A 86 -10.24 -6.59 6.77
CA GLY A 86 -9.01 -6.13 6.11
C GLY A 86 -7.94 -7.20 6.07
N ARG A 87 -7.78 -7.95 7.15
CA ARG A 87 -6.82 -9.06 7.26
C ARG A 87 -7.11 -10.17 6.25
N GLU A 88 -8.35 -10.62 6.18
CA GLU A 88 -8.77 -11.63 5.20
C GLU A 88 -8.49 -11.17 3.77
N ALA A 89 -8.76 -9.92 3.44
CA ALA A 89 -8.48 -9.36 2.13
C ALA A 89 -6.97 -9.27 1.81
N VAL A 90 -6.13 -8.97 2.81
CA VAL A 90 -4.67 -8.98 2.66
C VAL A 90 -4.14 -10.40 2.41
N ILE A 91 -4.59 -11.37 3.21
CA ILE A 91 -4.18 -12.78 3.06
C ILE A 91 -4.62 -13.31 1.70
N GLY A 92 -5.88 -13.09 1.30
CA GLY A 92 -6.38 -13.51 -0.01
C GLY A 92 -5.60 -12.89 -1.18
N GLY A 93 -5.24 -11.61 -1.07
CA GLY A 93 -4.39 -10.95 -2.07
C GLY A 93 -2.99 -11.54 -2.16
N TYR A 94 -2.38 -11.90 -1.02
CA TYR A 94 -1.09 -12.57 -0.98
C TYR A 94 -1.17 -13.98 -1.61
N GLU A 95 -2.16 -14.76 -1.25
CA GLU A 95 -2.38 -16.11 -1.79
C GLU A 95 -2.57 -16.07 -3.31
N ALA A 96 -3.38 -15.14 -3.82
CA ALA A 96 -3.57 -14.93 -5.25
C ALA A 96 -2.25 -14.55 -5.94
N ALA A 97 -1.49 -13.62 -5.37
CA ALA A 97 -0.20 -13.21 -5.92
C ALA A 97 0.76 -14.40 -6.09
N VAL A 98 0.82 -15.29 -5.11
CA VAL A 98 1.72 -16.45 -5.12
C VAL A 98 1.18 -17.58 -5.99
N SER A 99 -0.10 -17.94 -5.84
CA SER A 99 -0.68 -19.14 -6.48
C SER A 99 -1.18 -18.90 -7.89
N GLU A 100 -1.83 -17.76 -8.15
CA GLU A 100 -2.40 -17.45 -9.46
C GLU A 100 -1.42 -16.72 -10.38
N TYR A 101 -0.69 -15.75 -9.83
CA TYR A 101 0.23 -14.92 -10.61
C TYR A 101 1.70 -15.35 -10.53
N GLY A 102 2.02 -16.34 -9.69
CA GLY A 102 3.36 -16.91 -9.57
C GLY A 102 4.41 -15.94 -9.03
N VAL A 103 4.00 -14.89 -8.27
CA VAL A 103 4.90 -13.91 -7.69
C VAL A 103 5.84 -14.56 -6.69
N ARG A 104 7.16 -14.41 -6.87
CA ARG A 104 8.20 -15.00 -6.03
C ARG A 104 9.10 -13.97 -5.35
N SER A 105 9.04 -12.73 -5.81
CA SER A 105 9.85 -11.62 -5.29
C SER A 105 9.14 -10.30 -5.49
N ILE A 106 9.56 -9.28 -4.75
CA ILE A 106 9.03 -7.92 -4.83
C ILE A 106 10.15 -6.92 -5.15
N PRO A 107 9.83 -5.83 -5.84
CA PRO A 107 8.54 -5.55 -6.47
C PRO A 107 8.27 -6.43 -7.69
N THR A 108 7.01 -6.78 -7.93
CA THR A 108 6.54 -7.40 -9.17
C THR A 108 5.34 -6.63 -9.68
N VAL A 109 5.40 -6.19 -10.92
CA VAL A 109 4.30 -5.50 -11.61
C VAL A 109 3.86 -6.35 -12.78
N ILE A 110 2.56 -6.67 -12.84
CA ILE A 110 1.96 -7.46 -13.91
C ILE A 110 1.02 -6.55 -14.70
N VAL A 111 1.28 -6.47 -16.02
CA VAL A 111 0.38 -5.78 -16.96
C VAL A 111 -0.67 -6.79 -17.40
N ALA A 112 -1.89 -6.66 -16.88
CA ALA A 112 -2.95 -7.68 -17.01
C ALA A 112 -3.27 -8.02 -18.48
N ASP A 113 -3.41 -6.99 -19.33
CA ASP A 113 -3.82 -7.16 -20.73
C ASP A 113 -2.81 -7.93 -21.59
N THR A 114 -1.51 -7.81 -21.27
CA THR A 114 -0.43 -8.52 -22.00
C THR A 114 0.11 -9.73 -21.24
N GLY A 115 -0.20 -9.86 -19.95
CA GLY A 115 0.39 -10.86 -19.06
C GLY A 115 1.87 -10.61 -18.76
N ARG A 116 2.42 -9.48 -19.19
CA ARG A 116 3.84 -9.15 -19.00
C ARG A 116 4.14 -8.88 -17.54
N ALA A 117 5.11 -9.58 -16.98
CA ALA A 117 5.60 -9.37 -15.62
C ALA A 117 6.94 -8.62 -15.63
N LEU A 118 7.02 -7.56 -14.85
CA LEU A 118 8.24 -6.81 -14.56
C LEU A 118 8.66 -7.14 -13.12
N VAL A 119 9.79 -7.82 -12.96
CA VAL A 119 10.28 -8.30 -11.65
C VAL A 119 11.52 -7.51 -11.25
N GLY A 120 11.51 -7.01 -10.02
CA GLY A 120 12.55 -6.13 -9.50
C GLY A 120 12.33 -4.66 -9.88
N LEU A 121 13.27 -3.82 -9.44
CA LEU A 121 13.24 -2.40 -9.76
C LEU A 121 13.57 -2.18 -11.24
N ALA A 122 12.78 -1.36 -11.90
CA ALA A 122 13.00 -0.94 -13.27
C ALA A 122 12.86 0.59 -13.37
N ASP A 123 13.46 1.17 -14.40
CA ASP A 123 13.30 2.59 -14.69
C ASP A 123 11.87 2.89 -15.15
N TYR A 124 11.40 4.10 -14.89
CA TYR A 124 10.07 4.56 -15.29
C TYR A 124 9.76 4.29 -16.77
N ALA A 125 10.74 4.47 -17.66
CA ALA A 125 10.57 4.22 -19.09
C ALA A 125 10.17 2.78 -19.43
N VAL A 126 10.60 1.80 -18.61
CA VAL A 126 10.24 0.38 -18.78
C VAL A 126 8.78 0.14 -18.42
N TYR A 127 8.32 0.71 -17.29
CA TYR A 127 6.92 0.62 -16.90
C TYR A 127 6.00 1.32 -17.91
N ARG A 128 6.40 2.50 -18.37
CA ARG A 128 5.65 3.26 -19.36
C ARG A 128 5.53 2.49 -20.68
N ALA A 129 6.63 1.94 -21.20
CA ALA A 129 6.61 1.15 -22.42
C ALA A 129 5.70 -0.08 -22.32
N ALA A 130 5.70 -0.78 -21.17
CA ALA A 130 4.81 -1.90 -20.93
C ALA A 130 3.32 -1.51 -20.89
N ALA A 131 3.00 -0.34 -20.33
CA ALA A 131 1.65 0.19 -20.32
C ALA A 131 1.20 0.64 -21.73
N GLU A 132 2.07 1.31 -22.50
CA GLU A 132 1.79 1.71 -23.89
C GLU A 132 1.56 0.49 -24.80
N GLU A 133 2.32 -0.61 -24.61
CA GLU A 133 2.10 -1.87 -25.31
C GLU A 133 0.70 -2.47 -25.04
N ALA A 134 0.23 -2.38 -23.78
CA ALA A 134 -1.09 -2.87 -23.41
C ALA A 134 -2.25 -2.04 -23.99
N LEU A 135 -2.00 -0.77 -24.29
CA LEU A 135 -2.99 0.16 -24.86
C LEU A 135 -3.01 0.19 -26.40
N ALA A 136 -2.05 -0.45 -27.01
CA ALA A 136 -1.95 -0.51 -28.46
C ALA A 136 -2.87 -1.58 -29.06
#